data_7a0ae8417df1c1b1b8770f1b7bb6cf5e
#
_entry.id   7a0ae8417df1c1b1b8770f1b7bb6cf5e
#
_cell.length_a   1.000
_cell.length_b   1.000
_cell.length_c   1.000
_cell.angle_alpha   90.00
_cell.angle_beta   90.00
_cell.angle_gamma   90.00
#
_symmetry.space_group_name_H-M   'P 1'
#
loop_
_entity.id
_entity.type
_entity.pdbx_description
1 polymer ?
#
loop_
_entity_poly.entity_id
_entity_poly.type
_entity_poly.pdbx_seq_one_letter_code
_entity_poly.pdbx_strand_id
1 'polypeptide(L)'
;ITNSGCHASISSFKGAKKIEIRLPGFKNVIKSFAEIESDGFEIQLEASNLNLEEVVLSGTRWRQLSSNVPSKIISISPTEIALQNPQTAADLLSISGKVYLQKSQQGGGSPMIRGFATNRLLYTVDGVRMNNAIFRSGNIQNVINQDPFTIENTEVLFGPGSVIYGSDAIGGVMSFQTLTPQLSLTDKSFITGKAFTRTSSANKEKTGHFDVNVGWNKWAMVTSFSTWDFDHLRQGSHGPDEYIKPYYVQRQDSIDVVVTQDDPLLQIPSAYSQLNLMQKIRFKPTEKWDFQYGFHFSETSTYGRYDRH
;
A
#
# COMPACT_ATOMS: atom_id res chain seq x y z
N ILE A 1 -2.08 36.37 -1.87
CA ILE A 1 -1.04 35.39 -1.42
C ILE A 1 -0.54 35.90 -0.07
N THR A 2 -0.65 35.09 0.97
CA THR A 2 -0.15 35.41 2.30
C THR A 2 1.35 35.09 2.43
N ASN A 3 2.05 35.83 3.32
CA ASN A 3 3.42 35.55 3.71
C ASN A 3 3.47 34.49 4.84
N SER A 4 4.67 34.12 5.29
CA SER A 4 4.89 33.18 6.40
C SER A 4 4.31 33.64 7.76
N GLY A 5 3.95 34.91 7.90
CA GLY A 5 3.29 35.48 9.09
C GLY A 5 1.77 35.56 8.95
N CYS A 6 1.17 34.91 7.97
CA CYS A 6 -0.27 34.97 7.66
C CYS A 6 -0.82 36.36 7.29
N HIS A 7 0.04 37.26 6.81
CA HIS A 7 -0.39 38.57 6.34
C HIS A 7 -0.56 38.60 4.83
N ALA A 8 -1.63 39.26 4.37
CA ALA A 8 -1.89 39.50 2.95
C ALA A 8 -2.16 40.98 2.70
N SER A 9 -1.61 41.53 1.60
CA SER A 9 -1.97 42.89 1.17
C SER A 9 -3.32 42.85 0.47
N ILE A 10 -4.28 43.62 0.94
CA ILE A 10 -5.64 43.71 0.40
C ILE A 10 -5.97 45.09 -0.19
N SER A 11 -4.97 45.95 -0.35
CA SER A 11 -5.17 47.33 -0.90
C SER A 11 -5.82 47.34 -2.29
N SER A 12 -5.55 46.33 -3.11
CA SER A 12 -6.14 46.14 -4.43
C SER A 12 -7.63 45.76 -4.43
N PHE A 13 -8.17 45.36 -3.26
CA PHE A 13 -9.58 44.95 -3.11
C PHE A 13 -10.45 46.03 -2.50
N LYS A 14 -9.94 47.27 -2.34
CA LYS A 14 -10.68 48.41 -1.78
C LYS A 14 -11.99 48.60 -2.52
N GLY A 15 -13.13 48.58 -1.79
CA GLY A 15 -14.46 48.69 -2.34
C GLY A 15 -15.08 47.42 -2.93
N ALA A 16 -14.39 46.26 -2.85
CA ALA A 16 -14.93 44.99 -3.30
C ALA A 16 -16.08 44.52 -2.41
N LYS A 17 -17.20 44.16 -3.06
CA LYS A 17 -18.41 43.65 -2.39
C LYS A 17 -18.27 42.18 -1.94
N LYS A 18 -17.30 41.44 -2.50
CA LYS A 18 -17.09 40.03 -2.20
C LYS A 18 -15.61 39.71 -2.34
N ILE A 19 -14.98 39.33 -1.22
CA ILE A 19 -13.61 38.86 -1.11
C ILE A 19 -13.70 37.46 -0.54
N GLU A 20 -13.19 36.47 -1.25
CA GLU A 20 -13.13 35.10 -0.80
C GLU A 20 -11.73 34.79 -0.26
N ILE A 21 -11.68 34.34 1.00
CA ILE A 21 -10.46 34.00 1.70
C ILE A 21 -10.41 32.47 1.83
N ARG A 22 -9.35 31.88 1.26
CA ARG A 22 -9.14 30.44 1.24
C ARG A 22 -7.80 30.12 1.87
N LEU A 23 -7.83 29.21 2.83
CA LEU A 23 -6.63 28.60 3.41
C LEU A 23 -6.87 27.09 3.54
N PRO A 24 -5.97 26.23 3.01
CA PRO A 24 -6.11 24.78 3.16
C PRO A 24 -6.24 24.40 4.65
N GLY A 25 -7.22 23.56 4.98
CA GLY A 25 -7.51 23.16 6.36
C GLY A 25 -8.47 24.10 7.12
N PHE A 26 -8.98 25.14 6.48
CA PHE A 26 -9.94 26.07 7.09
C PHE A 26 -11.17 26.26 6.21
N LYS A 27 -12.31 26.64 6.81
CA LYS A 27 -13.52 26.98 6.08
C LYS A 27 -13.29 28.26 5.25
N ASN A 28 -13.79 28.26 4.00
CA ASN A 28 -13.74 29.46 3.18
C ASN A 28 -14.60 30.57 3.81
N VAL A 29 -14.04 31.74 3.93
CA VAL A 29 -14.72 32.93 4.44
C VAL A 29 -14.95 33.88 3.29
N ILE A 30 -16.18 34.40 3.16
CA ILE A 30 -16.55 35.40 2.18
C ILE A 30 -16.98 36.63 2.93
N LYS A 31 -16.28 37.76 2.73
CA LYS A 31 -16.59 39.06 3.32
C LYS A 31 -16.43 40.17 2.31
N SER A 32 -17.12 41.27 2.50
CA SER A 32 -16.88 42.52 1.77
C SER A 32 -15.65 43.24 2.31
N PHE A 33 -15.08 44.18 1.56
CA PHE A 33 -13.96 45.00 2.06
C PHE A 33 -14.37 45.80 3.30
N ALA A 34 -15.60 46.33 3.33
CA ALA A 34 -16.11 47.09 4.48
C ALA A 34 -16.25 46.23 5.76
N GLU A 35 -16.65 44.98 5.65
CA GLU A 35 -16.71 44.05 6.77
C GLU A 35 -15.32 43.72 7.29
N ILE A 36 -14.33 43.50 6.42
CA ILE A 36 -12.93 43.25 6.80
C ILE A 36 -12.34 44.49 7.51
N GLU A 37 -12.69 45.69 7.04
CA GLU A 37 -12.25 46.96 7.66
C GLU A 37 -12.89 47.14 9.04
N SER A 38 -14.19 46.81 9.17
CA SER A 38 -14.87 46.85 10.48
C SER A 38 -14.34 45.86 11.52
N ASP A 39 -13.84 44.72 11.05
CA ASP A 39 -13.20 43.68 11.87
C ASP A 39 -11.73 44.00 12.17
N GLY A 40 -11.26 45.22 11.88
CA GLY A 40 -9.88 45.63 12.17
C GLY A 40 -8.84 44.95 11.28
N PHE A 41 -9.20 44.46 10.14
CA PHE A 41 -8.36 43.66 9.20
C PHE A 41 -7.85 42.36 9.80
N GLU A 42 -8.50 41.84 10.84
CA GLU A 42 -8.24 40.52 11.38
C GLU A 42 -9.39 39.55 11.01
N ILE A 43 -9.03 38.38 10.49
CA ILE A 43 -10.02 37.38 10.11
C ILE A 43 -9.66 36.07 10.79
N GLN A 44 -10.51 35.63 11.72
CA GLN A 44 -10.39 34.33 12.33
C GLN A 44 -10.96 33.28 11.38
N LEU A 45 -10.13 32.31 11.01
CA LEU A 45 -10.55 31.18 10.19
C LEU A 45 -10.88 30.01 11.11
N GLU A 46 -12.06 29.44 10.94
CA GLU A 46 -12.43 28.20 11.61
C GLU A 46 -11.73 27.02 10.92
N ALA A 47 -11.07 26.19 11.74
CA ALA A 47 -10.53 24.93 11.22
C ALA A 47 -11.66 24.12 10.59
N SER A 48 -11.51 23.80 9.33
CA SER A 48 -12.39 22.87 8.66
C SER A 48 -11.83 21.48 8.95
N ASN A 49 -12.65 20.61 9.55
CA ASN A 49 -12.46 19.18 9.38
C ASN A 49 -12.78 18.84 7.93
N LEU A 50 -12.01 19.39 7.00
CA LEU A 50 -11.95 18.86 5.66
C LEU A 50 -11.39 17.43 5.83
N ASN A 51 -12.28 16.46 5.93
CA ASN A 51 -12.01 15.22 5.26
C ASN A 51 -11.69 15.64 3.82
N LEU A 52 -10.43 15.71 3.47
CA LEU A 52 -9.98 15.76 2.09
C LEU A 52 -10.76 14.63 1.45
N GLU A 53 -11.72 14.97 0.58
CA GLU A 53 -12.58 13.97 -0.03
C GLU A 53 -11.64 12.96 -0.67
N GLU A 54 -11.62 11.77 -0.12
CA GLU A 54 -10.69 10.72 -0.48
C GLU A 54 -10.91 10.37 -1.94
N VAL A 55 -9.89 10.59 -2.77
CA VAL A 55 -9.94 10.27 -4.19
C VAL A 55 -9.59 8.81 -4.36
N VAL A 56 -10.49 8.05 -4.94
CA VAL A 56 -10.35 6.61 -5.19
C VAL A 56 -10.32 6.30 -6.68
N LEU A 57 -9.61 5.25 -7.05
CA LEU A 57 -9.48 4.73 -8.41
C LEU A 57 -10.29 3.46 -8.63
N SER A 58 -10.38 2.60 -7.62
CA SER A 58 -10.97 1.26 -7.76
C SER A 58 -12.46 1.27 -8.07
N GLY A 59 -13.15 2.38 -7.79
CA GLY A 59 -14.58 2.50 -8.03
C GLY A 59 -14.98 2.45 -9.50
N THR A 60 -14.18 3.04 -10.41
CA THR A 60 -14.51 3.15 -11.85
C THR A 60 -13.29 3.07 -12.77
N ARG A 61 -12.09 2.82 -12.25
CA ARG A 61 -10.78 2.95 -12.91
C ARG A 61 -10.38 4.39 -13.28
N TRP A 62 -11.15 5.38 -12.83
CA TRP A 62 -10.86 6.80 -12.98
C TRP A 62 -10.78 7.43 -11.60
N ARG A 63 -9.95 8.44 -11.45
CA ARG A 63 -9.88 9.22 -10.21
C ARG A 63 -11.20 9.93 -9.96
N GLN A 64 -11.86 9.61 -8.87
CA GLN A 64 -13.09 10.26 -8.43
C GLN A 64 -13.15 10.32 -6.91
N LEU A 65 -14.02 11.18 -6.41
CA LEU A 65 -14.26 11.29 -4.97
C LEU A 65 -14.92 10.02 -4.45
N SER A 66 -14.48 9.50 -3.30
CA SER A 66 -15.06 8.30 -2.70
C SER A 66 -16.54 8.47 -2.39
N SER A 67 -16.99 9.71 -2.11
CA SER A 67 -18.39 10.07 -1.91
C SER A 67 -19.29 9.81 -3.12
N ASN A 68 -18.71 9.80 -4.33
CA ASN A 68 -19.42 9.55 -5.58
C ASN A 68 -19.50 8.08 -5.96
N VAL A 69 -18.86 7.21 -5.18
CA VAL A 69 -18.84 5.76 -5.44
C VAL A 69 -19.89 5.08 -4.57
N PRO A 70 -20.87 4.38 -5.15
CA PRO A 70 -21.92 3.71 -4.38
C PRO A 70 -21.40 2.52 -3.56
N SER A 71 -20.25 1.96 -3.94
CA SER A 71 -19.62 0.85 -3.23
C SER A 71 -18.71 1.35 -2.12
N LYS A 72 -18.66 0.62 -1.00
CA LYS A 72 -17.72 0.93 0.07
C LYS A 72 -16.30 0.67 -0.42
N ILE A 73 -15.46 1.69 -0.35
CA ILE A 73 -14.01 1.60 -0.59
C ILE A 73 -13.29 1.98 0.69
N ILE A 74 -12.19 1.33 0.96
CA ILE A 74 -11.23 1.71 1.99
C ILE A 74 -9.89 1.90 1.29
N SER A 75 -9.25 3.01 1.57
CA SER A 75 -7.89 3.31 1.15
C SER A 75 -6.94 3.15 2.33
N ILE A 76 -5.78 2.58 2.09
CA ILE A 76 -4.69 2.46 3.06
C ILE A 76 -3.59 3.39 2.55
N SER A 77 -3.37 4.47 3.27
CA SER A 77 -2.45 5.53 2.88
C SER A 77 -0.98 5.13 3.08
N PRO A 78 -0.04 5.80 2.37
CA PRO A 78 1.40 5.59 2.57
C PRO A 78 1.86 5.82 4.01
N THR A 79 1.22 6.75 4.71
CA THR A 79 1.53 7.05 6.12
C THR A 79 1.14 5.90 7.03
N GLU A 80 -0.03 5.28 6.81
CA GLU A 80 -0.48 4.11 7.57
C GLU A 80 0.42 2.90 7.28
N ILE A 81 0.80 2.69 6.01
CA ILE A 81 1.72 1.62 5.62
C ILE A 81 3.07 1.79 6.33
N ALA A 82 3.63 3.00 6.30
CA ALA A 82 4.90 3.31 6.94
C ALA A 82 4.84 3.13 8.47
N LEU A 83 3.75 3.56 9.12
CA LEU A 83 3.55 3.43 10.56
C LEU A 83 3.43 1.97 11.01
N GLN A 84 2.66 1.17 10.28
CA GLN A 84 2.41 -0.24 10.62
C GLN A 84 3.54 -1.16 10.16
N ASN A 85 4.33 -0.72 9.17
CA ASN A 85 5.50 -1.42 8.65
C ASN A 85 5.26 -2.92 8.39
N PRO A 86 4.28 -3.30 7.55
CA PRO A 86 3.87 -4.68 7.34
C PRO A 86 4.99 -5.52 6.73
N GLN A 87 5.08 -6.80 7.11
CA GLN A 87 6.09 -7.72 6.55
C GLN A 87 5.78 -8.09 5.09
N THR A 88 4.51 -8.27 4.78
CA THR A 88 4.05 -8.68 3.45
C THR A 88 2.90 -7.79 2.97
N ALA A 89 2.63 -7.79 1.67
CA ALA A 89 1.44 -7.10 1.15
C ALA A 89 0.12 -7.73 1.65
N ALA A 90 0.14 -8.99 2.07
CA ALA A 90 -1.01 -9.60 2.74
C ALA A 90 -1.24 -8.94 4.12
N ASP A 91 -0.18 -8.75 4.91
CA ASP A 91 -0.28 -8.06 6.21
C ASP A 91 -0.75 -6.61 6.05
N LEU A 92 -0.30 -5.95 4.97
CA LEU A 92 -0.73 -4.60 4.62
C LEU A 92 -2.26 -4.50 4.48
N LEU A 93 -2.91 -5.47 3.84
CA LEU A 93 -4.36 -5.47 3.69
C LEU A 93 -5.09 -5.56 5.04
N SER A 94 -4.50 -6.20 6.04
CA SER A 94 -5.10 -6.33 7.38
C SER A 94 -5.09 -5.02 8.19
N ILE A 95 -4.27 -4.04 7.83
CA ILE A 95 -4.17 -2.73 8.50
C ILE A 95 -5.55 -2.06 8.62
N SER A 96 -6.36 -2.18 7.58
CA SER A 96 -7.71 -1.60 7.58
C SER A 96 -8.66 -2.18 8.64
N GLY A 97 -8.33 -3.32 9.24
CA GLY A 97 -9.21 -4.07 10.15
C GLY A 97 -10.49 -4.62 9.50
N LYS A 98 -10.62 -4.53 8.17
CA LYS A 98 -11.81 -4.96 7.41
C LYS A 98 -11.54 -6.12 6.46
N VAL A 99 -10.26 -6.43 6.22
CA VAL A 99 -9.81 -7.61 5.48
C VAL A 99 -9.28 -8.60 6.49
N TYR A 100 -9.90 -9.77 6.55
CA TYR A 100 -9.38 -10.86 7.36
C TYR A 100 -8.26 -11.56 6.60
N LEU A 101 -7.17 -11.88 7.27
CA LEU A 101 -6.04 -12.58 6.69
C LEU A 101 -5.92 -13.97 7.31
N GLN A 102 -6.19 -15.01 6.53
CA GLN A 102 -5.88 -16.37 6.92
C GLN A 102 -4.41 -16.66 6.65
N LYS A 103 -3.65 -16.86 7.71
CA LYS A 103 -2.20 -17.09 7.67
C LYS A 103 -1.89 -18.46 8.29
N SER A 104 -1.37 -19.38 7.49
CA SER A 104 -0.97 -20.72 7.94
C SER A 104 0.55 -20.92 7.92
N GLN A 105 1.29 -19.89 7.48
CA GLN A 105 2.75 -19.91 7.35
C GLN A 105 3.28 -18.48 7.30
N GLN A 106 4.59 -18.32 7.58
CA GLN A 106 5.22 -17.01 7.64
C GLN A 106 5.18 -16.29 6.28
N GLY A 107 5.52 -16.98 5.19
CA GLY A 107 5.55 -16.44 3.83
C GLY A 107 4.21 -16.55 3.08
N GLY A 108 3.09 -16.67 3.76
CA GLY A 108 1.79 -16.83 3.12
C GLY A 108 0.70 -15.98 3.74
N GLY A 109 -0.36 -15.78 3.00
CA GLY A 109 -1.53 -15.10 3.50
C GLY A 109 -2.64 -15.09 2.47
N SER A 110 -3.84 -15.51 2.89
CA SER A 110 -5.04 -15.53 2.04
C SER A 110 -6.00 -14.46 2.54
N PRO A 111 -6.15 -13.34 1.83
CA PRO A 111 -7.09 -12.30 2.22
C PRO A 111 -8.53 -12.77 2.03
N MET A 112 -9.40 -12.37 2.95
CA MET A 112 -10.82 -12.65 2.95
C MET A 112 -11.61 -11.36 3.18
N ILE A 113 -12.64 -11.14 2.38
CA ILE A 113 -13.52 -9.98 2.47
C ILE A 113 -14.95 -10.50 2.67
N ARG A 114 -15.56 -10.23 3.83
CA ARG A 114 -16.94 -10.62 4.14
C ARG A 114 -17.27 -12.10 3.85
N GLY A 115 -16.33 -13.01 4.13
CA GLY A 115 -16.48 -14.44 3.85
C GLY A 115 -16.14 -14.87 2.42
N PHE A 116 -15.89 -13.92 1.51
CA PHE A 116 -15.37 -14.25 0.19
C PHE A 116 -13.86 -14.41 0.26
N ALA A 117 -13.37 -15.44 -0.40
CA ALA A 117 -11.95 -15.78 -0.49
C ALA A 117 -11.61 -16.30 -1.88
N THR A 118 -10.35 -16.50 -2.15
CA THR A 118 -9.83 -17.20 -3.33
C THR A 118 -10.18 -16.52 -4.66
N ASN A 119 -10.70 -17.26 -5.63
CA ASN A 119 -11.09 -16.80 -6.96
C ASN A 119 -12.35 -15.91 -6.99
N ARG A 120 -12.90 -15.55 -5.83
CA ARG A 120 -14.01 -14.59 -5.72
C ARG A 120 -13.57 -13.20 -5.34
N LEU A 121 -12.27 -13.02 -5.11
CA LEU A 121 -11.62 -11.75 -4.87
C LEU A 121 -10.63 -11.46 -6.00
N LEU A 122 -10.72 -10.28 -6.56
CA LEU A 122 -9.78 -9.83 -7.57
C LEU A 122 -8.63 -9.07 -6.92
N TYR A 123 -7.44 -9.31 -7.44
CA TYR A 123 -6.23 -8.62 -7.08
C TYR A 123 -5.65 -7.90 -8.30
N THR A 124 -5.35 -6.61 -8.17
CA THR A 124 -4.76 -5.81 -9.26
C THR A 124 -3.53 -5.06 -8.78
N VAL A 125 -2.54 -4.92 -9.63
CA VAL A 125 -1.36 -4.07 -9.45
C VAL A 125 -1.31 -3.08 -10.60
N ASP A 126 -1.33 -1.78 -10.29
CA ASP A 126 -1.36 -0.70 -11.30
C ASP A 126 -2.47 -0.90 -12.36
N GLY A 127 -3.62 -1.43 -11.94
CA GLY A 127 -4.76 -1.71 -12.80
C GLY A 127 -4.67 -3.01 -13.61
N VAL A 128 -3.55 -3.72 -13.55
CA VAL A 128 -3.37 -5.03 -14.20
C VAL A 128 -3.89 -6.14 -13.29
N ARG A 129 -4.73 -7.04 -13.83
CA ARG A 129 -5.21 -8.21 -13.09
C ARG A 129 -4.07 -9.18 -12.84
N MET A 130 -3.91 -9.58 -11.59
CA MET A 130 -2.89 -10.53 -11.17
C MET A 130 -3.44 -11.94 -10.92
N ASN A 131 -4.75 -12.11 -10.94
CA ASN A 131 -5.36 -13.42 -10.82
C ASN A 131 -5.01 -14.26 -12.05
N ASN A 132 -4.31 -15.33 -11.85
CA ASN A 132 -3.92 -16.29 -12.88
C ASN A 132 -4.50 -17.68 -12.56
N ALA A 133 -4.23 -18.67 -13.42
CA ALA A 133 -4.74 -20.03 -13.24
C ALA A 133 -4.05 -20.81 -12.10
N ILE A 134 -3.03 -20.23 -11.45
CA ILE A 134 -2.28 -20.89 -10.38
C ILE A 134 -2.93 -20.56 -9.03
N PHE A 135 -3.98 -21.32 -8.69
CA PHE A 135 -4.60 -21.27 -7.36
C PHE A 135 -4.30 -22.57 -6.63
N ARG A 136 -3.51 -22.51 -5.56
CA ARG A 136 -3.32 -23.66 -4.69
C ARG A 136 -4.57 -23.85 -3.82
N SER A 137 -5.35 -24.91 -4.10
CA SER A 137 -6.57 -25.22 -3.33
C SER A 137 -7.51 -24.01 -3.19
N GLY A 138 -7.54 -23.15 -4.21
CA GLY A 138 -8.34 -21.94 -4.20
C GLY A 138 -7.76 -20.73 -3.43
N ASN A 139 -6.54 -20.77 -2.95
CA ASN A 139 -5.95 -19.66 -2.20
C ASN A 139 -5.19 -18.69 -3.11
N ILE A 140 -5.44 -17.39 -2.95
CA ILE A 140 -4.67 -16.34 -3.62
C ILE A 140 -3.38 -16.12 -2.82
N GLN A 141 -2.29 -16.77 -3.22
CA GLN A 141 -0.99 -16.60 -2.56
C GLN A 141 -0.13 -15.51 -3.21
N ASN A 142 -0.45 -15.09 -4.43
CA ASN A 142 0.36 -14.13 -5.21
C ASN A 142 0.45 -12.74 -4.58
N VAL A 143 -0.43 -12.42 -3.61
CA VAL A 143 -0.38 -11.15 -2.88
C VAL A 143 0.94 -10.96 -2.14
N ILE A 144 1.58 -12.04 -1.70
CA ILE A 144 2.88 -11.98 -1.00
C ILE A 144 4.04 -11.58 -1.93
N ASN A 145 3.90 -11.79 -3.23
CA ASN A 145 4.94 -11.43 -4.20
C ASN A 145 5.00 -9.92 -4.44
N GLN A 146 3.96 -9.18 -4.01
CA GLN A 146 3.97 -7.73 -4.07
C GLN A 146 4.82 -7.16 -2.94
N ASP A 147 5.75 -6.28 -3.29
CA ASP A 147 6.60 -5.59 -2.35
C ASP A 147 5.82 -4.48 -1.63
N PRO A 148 5.59 -4.58 -0.30
CA PRO A 148 4.87 -3.56 0.45
C PRO A 148 5.57 -2.19 0.45
N PHE A 149 6.90 -2.15 0.26
CA PHE A 149 7.67 -0.91 0.26
C PHE A 149 7.52 -0.09 -1.02
N THR A 150 7.11 -0.75 -2.11
CA THR A 150 6.83 -0.08 -3.39
C THR A 150 5.39 0.40 -3.50
N ILE A 151 4.53 0.11 -2.52
CA ILE A 151 3.12 0.48 -2.58
C ILE A 151 2.95 1.94 -2.15
N GLU A 152 2.38 2.74 -3.04
CA GLU A 152 2.02 4.13 -2.81
C GLU A 152 0.59 4.25 -2.24
N ASN A 153 -0.33 3.40 -2.69
CA ASN A 153 -1.71 3.36 -2.19
C ASN A 153 -2.31 1.96 -2.36
N THR A 154 -3.18 1.59 -1.45
CA THR A 154 -3.95 0.36 -1.55
C THR A 154 -5.42 0.66 -1.32
N GLU A 155 -6.26 0.25 -2.26
CA GLU A 155 -7.69 0.39 -2.15
C GLU A 155 -8.36 -0.98 -2.09
N VAL A 156 -9.32 -1.13 -1.18
CA VAL A 156 -10.14 -2.32 -1.06
C VAL A 156 -11.59 -1.94 -1.36
N LEU A 157 -12.08 -2.41 -2.50
CA LEU A 157 -13.47 -2.29 -2.91
C LEU A 157 -14.27 -3.47 -2.34
N PHE A 158 -15.32 -3.17 -1.57
CA PHE A 158 -16.19 -4.18 -0.94
C PHE A 158 -17.44 -4.41 -1.77
N GLY A 159 -17.69 -5.66 -2.11
CA GLY A 159 -18.84 -6.06 -2.91
C GLY A 159 -18.50 -6.26 -4.38
N PRO A 160 -19.51 -6.47 -5.24
CA PRO A 160 -19.30 -6.87 -6.62
C PRO A 160 -18.65 -5.77 -7.46
N GLY A 161 -17.43 -6.04 -7.94
CA GLY A 161 -16.72 -5.23 -8.90
C GLY A 161 -16.74 -5.77 -10.32
N SER A 162 -17.53 -6.83 -10.58
CA SER A 162 -17.48 -7.60 -11.82
C SER A 162 -17.82 -6.80 -13.05
N VAL A 163 -18.66 -5.77 -12.94
CA VAL A 163 -19.01 -4.87 -14.08
C VAL A 163 -17.78 -4.10 -14.56
N ILE A 164 -16.89 -3.73 -13.64
CA ILE A 164 -15.71 -2.90 -13.93
C ILE A 164 -14.50 -3.78 -14.24
N TYR A 165 -14.33 -4.85 -13.47
CA TYR A 165 -13.11 -5.66 -13.44
C TYR A 165 -13.26 -7.04 -14.06
N GLY A 166 -14.50 -7.48 -14.39
CA GLY A 166 -14.79 -8.79 -14.96
C GLY A 166 -14.93 -9.90 -13.91
N SER A 167 -14.79 -11.16 -14.33
CA SER A 167 -14.86 -12.34 -13.46
C SER A 167 -13.88 -12.24 -12.28
N ASP A 168 -14.13 -13.00 -11.22
CA ASP A 168 -13.36 -13.05 -9.97
C ASP A 168 -13.57 -11.87 -9.01
N ALA A 169 -14.09 -10.72 -9.49
CA ALA A 169 -14.41 -9.57 -8.64
C ALA A 169 -15.83 -9.65 -8.02
N ILE A 170 -16.21 -10.83 -7.52
CA ILE A 170 -17.56 -11.09 -6.99
C ILE A 170 -17.68 -10.54 -5.55
N GLY A 171 -16.71 -10.84 -4.72
CA GLY A 171 -16.69 -10.47 -3.30
C GLY A 171 -15.99 -9.14 -3.02
N GLY A 172 -15.12 -8.71 -3.91
CA GLY A 172 -14.36 -7.47 -3.78
C GLY A 172 -13.14 -7.40 -4.70
N VAL A 173 -12.49 -6.23 -4.67
CA VAL A 173 -11.27 -5.95 -5.42
C VAL A 173 -10.23 -5.36 -4.47
N MET A 174 -9.02 -5.88 -4.50
CA MET A 174 -7.84 -5.33 -3.83
C MET A 174 -6.95 -4.70 -4.90
N SER A 175 -6.82 -3.40 -4.90
CA SER A 175 -6.08 -2.63 -5.89
C SER A 175 -4.84 -2.01 -5.24
N PHE A 176 -3.67 -2.44 -5.69
CA PHE A 176 -2.39 -1.89 -5.27
C PHE A 176 -1.87 -0.93 -6.34
N GLN A 177 -1.50 0.24 -5.91
CA GLN A 177 -0.83 1.24 -6.74
C GLN A 177 0.60 1.35 -6.27
N THR A 178 1.54 1.07 -7.16
CA THR A 178 2.95 1.15 -6.83
C THR A 178 3.53 2.52 -7.19
N LEU A 179 4.71 2.84 -6.63
CA LEU A 179 5.37 4.12 -6.77
C LEU A 179 5.28 4.65 -8.20
N THR A 180 4.81 5.89 -8.34
CA THR A 180 4.65 6.57 -9.62
C THR A 180 5.89 7.43 -9.89
N PRO A 181 6.54 7.30 -11.07
CA PRO A 181 7.66 8.15 -11.43
C PRO A 181 7.26 9.62 -11.44
N GLN A 182 7.95 10.44 -10.64
CA GLN A 182 7.67 11.86 -10.45
C GLN A 182 8.54 12.70 -11.39
N LEU A 183 7.89 13.51 -12.22
CA LEU A 183 8.54 14.46 -13.10
C LEU A 183 9.06 15.67 -12.32
N SER A 184 10.12 16.29 -12.81
CA SER A 184 10.55 17.59 -12.29
C SER A 184 9.57 18.68 -12.70
N LEU A 185 9.26 19.57 -11.77
CA LEU A 185 8.46 20.78 -12.01
C LEU A 185 9.30 21.96 -12.52
N THR A 186 10.62 21.76 -12.61
CA THR A 186 11.60 22.77 -13.05
C THR A 186 12.49 22.19 -14.15
N ASP A 187 13.31 23.02 -14.78
CA ASP A 187 14.28 22.57 -15.78
C ASP A 187 15.46 21.77 -15.20
N LYS A 188 15.57 21.73 -13.88
CA LYS A 188 16.59 20.92 -13.20
C LYS A 188 16.06 19.51 -12.93
N SER A 189 16.93 18.52 -12.98
CA SER A 189 16.59 17.15 -12.57
C SER A 189 16.23 17.12 -11.09
N PHE A 190 15.25 16.27 -10.76
CA PHE A 190 14.75 16.06 -9.42
C PHE A 190 15.08 14.62 -9.01
N ILE A 191 15.74 14.44 -7.89
CA ILE A 191 16.14 13.12 -7.39
C ILE A 191 15.62 12.99 -5.96
N THR A 192 14.87 11.93 -5.72
CA THR A 192 14.43 11.52 -4.38
C THR A 192 14.58 10.02 -4.22
N GLY A 193 14.59 9.55 -3.01
CA GLY A 193 14.64 8.13 -2.71
C GLY A 193 14.64 7.89 -1.22
N LYS A 194 14.49 6.64 -0.85
CA LYS A 194 14.59 6.17 0.52
C LYS A 194 15.36 4.86 0.56
N ALA A 195 16.03 4.61 1.66
CA ALA A 195 16.66 3.34 1.95
C ALA A 195 16.49 3.04 3.44
N PHE A 196 16.23 1.79 3.77
CA PHE A 196 16.16 1.35 5.15
C PHE A 196 16.48 -0.14 5.30
N THR A 197 16.73 -0.53 6.52
CA THR A 197 16.89 -1.92 6.91
C THR A 197 15.95 -2.23 8.07
N ARG A 198 15.48 -3.47 8.15
CA ARG A 198 14.66 -3.97 9.25
C ARG A 198 15.21 -5.30 9.74
N THR A 199 15.17 -5.49 11.06
CA THR A 199 15.52 -6.75 11.71
C THR A 199 14.45 -7.12 12.72
N SER A 200 14.23 -8.41 12.93
CA SER A 200 13.29 -8.93 13.93
C SER A 200 13.90 -10.14 14.64
N SER A 201 13.72 -10.24 15.95
CA SER A 201 14.24 -11.36 16.74
C SER A 201 13.37 -12.62 16.62
N ALA A 202 12.07 -12.49 16.32
CA ALA A 202 11.12 -13.60 16.28
C ALA A 202 11.42 -14.61 15.15
N ASN A 203 11.98 -14.13 14.05
CA ASN A 203 12.29 -14.91 12.86
C ASN A 203 13.67 -14.55 12.28
N LYS A 204 14.52 -13.91 13.08
CA LYS A 204 15.84 -13.42 12.67
C LYS A 204 15.84 -12.68 11.34
N GLU A 205 14.77 -11.91 11.10
CA GLU A 205 14.57 -11.16 9.87
C GLU A 205 15.76 -10.26 9.54
N LYS A 206 16.13 -10.27 8.27
CA LYS A 206 17.07 -9.32 7.65
C LYS A 206 16.41 -8.79 6.39
N THR A 207 15.97 -7.57 6.46
CA THR A 207 15.30 -6.88 5.35
C THR A 207 16.09 -5.67 4.94
N GLY A 208 16.28 -5.50 3.63
CA GLY A 208 16.88 -4.32 3.04
C GLY A 208 16.02 -3.79 1.91
N HIS A 209 15.87 -2.46 1.84
CA HIS A 209 15.14 -1.79 0.78
C HIS A 209 15.82 -0.50 0.38
N PHE A 210 15.81 -0.21 -0.92
CA PHE A 210 16.03 1.13 -1.43
C PHE A 210 15.16 1.41 -2.65
N ASP A 211 14.75 2.65 -2.79
CA ASP A 211 14.15 3.16 -4.02
C ASP A 211 14.76 4.52 -4.39
N VAL A 212 14.81 4.80 -5.68
CA VAL A 212 15.30 6.07 -6.23
C VAL A 212 14.38 6.51 -7.36
N ASN A 213 13.87 7.72 -7.28
CA ASN A 213 13.17 8.42 -8.35
C ASN A 213 14.08 9.47 -8.95
N VAL A 214 14.21 9.46 -10.28
CA VAL A 214 14.90 10.51 -11.04
C VAL A 214 13.90 11.10 -12.02
N GLY A 215 13.65 12.40 -11.90
CA GLY A 215 12.70 13.13 -12.75
C GLY A 215 13.36 14.25 -13.52
N TRP A 216 12.98 14.37 -14.79
CA TRP A 216 13.23 15.51 -15.67
C TRP A 216 11.90 16.11 -16.09
N ASN A 217 11.91 17.13 -16.88
CA ASN A 217 10.70 17.83 -17.30
C ASN A 217 9.67 16.92 -18.01
N LYS A 218 10.12 16.01 -18.89
CA LYS A 218 9.25 15.12 -19.67
C LYS A 218 9.45 13.65 -19.39
N TRP A 219 10.50 13.29 -18.70
CA TRP A 219 10.84 11.91 -18.34
C TRP A 219 10.97 11.76 -16.84
N ALA A 220 10.57 10.62 -16.35
CA ALA A 220 10.91 10.21 -15.00
C ALA A 220 11.09 8.70 -14.94
N MET A 221 11.90 8.26 -13.98
CA MET A 221 12.08 6.84 -13.70
C MET A 221 12.10 6.61 -12.20
N VAL A 222 11.57 5.50 -11.76
CA VAL A 222 11.72 4.99 -10.40
C VAL A 222 12.23 3.56 -10.45
N THR A 223 13.28 3.33 -9.69
CA THR A 223 13.87 2.00 -9.47
C THR A 223 13.74 1.65 -8.02
N SER A 224 13.29 0.46 -7.72
CA SER A 224 13.19 -0.06 -6.37
C SER A 224 13.74 -1.47 -6.29
N PHE A 225 14.43 -1.74 -5.20
CA PHE A 225 14.98 -3.07 -4.89
C PHE A 225 14.73 -3.37 -3.42
N SER A 226 14.23 -4.58 -3.15
CA SER A 226 13.99 -5.07 -1.81
C SER A 226 14.42 -6.52 -1.68
N THR A 227 14.97 -6.86 -0.53
CA THR A 227 15.33 -8.22 -0.18
C THR A 227 14.92 -8.54 1.24
N TRP A 228 14.43 -9.75 1.43
CA TRP A 228 14.05 -10.31 2.73
C TRP A 228 14.71 -11.66 2.91
N ASP A 229 15.18 -11.90 4.13
CA ASP A 229 15.65 -13.18 4.59
C ASP A 229 15.03 -13.43 5.97
N PHE A 230 14.21 -14.47 6.05
CA PHE A 230 13.52 -14.89 7.26
C PHE A 230 13.97 -16.29 7.65
N ASP A 231 14.47 -16.46 8.86
CA ASP A 231 14.69 -17.75 9.49
C ASP A 231 13.36 -18.35 10.01
N HIS A 232 13.41 -19.49 10.61
CA HIS A 232 12.24 -20.13 11.21
C HIS A 232 11.60 -19.24 12.28
N LEU A 233 10.28 -19.13 12.21
CA LEU A 233 9.52 -18.32 13.15
C LEU A 233 9.52 -18.95 14.54
N ARG A 234 9.88 -18.19 15.55
CA ARG A 234 9.76 -18.56 16.95
C ARG A 234 8.44 -18.07 17.52
N GLN A 235 7.61 -18.98 18.00
CA GLN A 235 6.38 -18.65 18.69
C GLN A 235 6.63 -18.19 20.13
N GLY A 236 5.64 -17.50 20.73
CA GLY A 236 5.68 -17.13 22.15
C GLY A 236 5.60 -18.35 23.07
N SER A 237 6.19 -18.24 24.26
CA SER A 237 6.26 -19.32 25.24
C SER A 237 4.97 -19.51 26.06
N HIS A 238 3.96 -18.64 25.89
CA HIS A 238 2.73 -18.65 26.68
C HIS A 238 1.50 -19.10 25.84
N GLY A 239 1.75 -19.82 24.75
CA GLY A 239 0.70 -20.42 23.94
C GLY A 239 0.19 -21.77 24.50
N PRO A 240 -0.87 -22.34 23.90
CA PRO A 240 -1.32 -23.69 24.20
C PRO A 240 -0.24 -24.73 23.90
N ASP A 241 -0.17 -25.77 24.76
CA ASP A 241 0.84 -26.82 24.61
C ASP A 241 0.73 -27.58 23.29
N GLU A 242 -0.44 -27.64 22.68
CA GLU A 242 -0.68 -28.28 21.37
C GLU A 242 0.09 -27.60 20.23
N TYR A 243 0.52 -26.37 20.42
CA TYR A 243 1.33 -25.65 19.42
C TYR A 243 2.83 -25.91 19.55
N ILE A 244 3.24 -26.54 20.64
CA ILE A 244 4.64 -26.92 20.88
C ILE A 244 4.95 -28.17 20.09
N LYS A 245 5.96 -28.09 19.19
CA LYS A 245 6.39 -29.24 18.38
C LYS A 245 7.83 -29.60 18.66
N PRO A 246 8.07 -30.75 19.37
CA PRO A 246 9.41 -31.18 19.65
C PRO A 246 10.10 -31.86 18.47
N TYR A 247 9.43 -32.00 17.34
CA TYR A 247 9.97 -32.60 16.12
C TYR A 247 9.39 -31.90 14.86
N TYR A 248 10.06 -32.07 13.74
CA TYR A 248 9.59 -31.73 12.42
C TYR A 248 9.89 -32.86 11.42
N VAL A 249 9.23 -32.85 10.26
CA VAL A 249 9.46 -33.81 9.20
C VAL A 249 10.34 -33.18 8.13
N GLN A 250 11.41 -33.86 7.76
CA GLN A 250 12.31 -33.43 6.69
C GLN A 250 12.40 -34.52 5.62
N ARG A 251 12.29 -34.11 4.37
CA ARG A 251 12.48 -35.01 3.24
C ARG A 251 13.97 -35.21 2.98
N GLN A 252 14.43 -36.45 3.10
CA GLN A 252 15.80 -36.86 2.79
C GLN A 252 15.75 -38.01 1.79
N ASP A 253 16.39 -37.87 0.64
CA ASP A 253 16.48 -38.90 -0.40
C ASP A 253 15.13 -39.56 -0.76
N SER A 254 14.07 -38.79 -0.86
CA SER A 254 12.68 -39.22 -1.14
C SER A 254 11.97 -39.93 0.03
N ILE A 255 12.54 -39.98 1.20
CA ILE A 255 11.94 -40.51 2.44
C ILE A 255 11.67 -39.37 3.41
N ASP A 256 10.53 -39.44 4.07
CA ASP A 256 10.18 -38.45 5.10
C ASP A 256 10.74 -38.93 6.45
N VAL A 257 11.69 -38.19 7.02
CA VAL A 257 12.38 -38.50 8.27
C VAL A 257 11.92 -37.55 9.38
N VAL A 258 11.57 -38.12 10.53
CA VAL A 258 11.24 -37.33 11.72
C VAL A 258 12.53 -36.89 12.39
N VAL A 259 12.69 -35.59 12.57
CA VAL A 259 13.86 -34.99 13.22
C VAL A 259 13.42 -34.32 14.51
N THR A 260 14.01 -34.69 15.62
CA THR A 260 13.81 -34.05 16.93
C THR A 260 14.52 -32.70 16.92
N GLN A 261 13.90 -31.67 17.47
CA GLN A 261 14.50 -30.34 17.60
C GLN A 261 14.69 -29.95 19.05
N ASP A 262 15.76 -29.21 19.32
CA ASP A 262 16.11 -28.78 20.69
C ASP A 262 15.23 -27.62 21.17
N ASP A 263 14.71 -26.81 20.26
CA ASP A 263 13.83 -25.70 20.58
C ASP A 263 12.42 -25.94 20.06
N PRO A 264 11.50 -26.45 20.88
CA PRO A 264 10.15 -26.80 20.46
C PRO A 264 9.25 -25.59 20.15
N LEU A 265 9.73 -24.36 20.40
CA LEU A 265 9.04 -23.13 20.04
C LEU A 265 9.32 -22.69 18.60
N LEU A 266 10.29 -23.28 17.91
CA LEU A 266 10.55 -23.00 16.51
C LEU A 266 9.56 -23.72 15.61
N GLN A 267 9.00 -22.99 14.67
CA GLN A 267 8.06 -23.51 13.66
C GLN A 267 8.84 -23.92 12.40
N ILE A 268 9.34 -25.15 12.39
CA ILE A 268 10.10 -25.71 11.27
C ILE A 268 9.21 -26.63 10.43
N PRO A 269 9.18 -26.45 9.07
CA PRO A 269 9.84 -25.44 8.26
C PRO A 269 8.99 -24.18 8.09
N SER A 270 9.57 -22.99 8.27
CA SER A 270 8.89 -21.73 8.00
C SER A 270 9.81 -20.63 7.44
N ALA A 271 11.11 -20.91 7.35
CA ALA A 271 12.11 -20.01 6.78
C ALA A 271 11.87 -19.78 5.27
N TYR A 272 12.11 -18.57 4.79
CA TYR A 272 12.11 -18.25 3.37
C TYR A 272 12.86 -16.95 3.09
N SER A 273 13.25 -16.74 1.85
CA SER A 273 13.79 -15.48 1.37
C SER A 273 12.99 -14.99 0.15
N GLN A 274 13.02 -13.69 -0.07
CA GLN A 274 12.35 -13.05 -1.19
C GLN A 274 13.19 -11.88 -1.72
N LEU A 275 13.17 -11.70 -3.03
CA LEU A 275 13.80 -10.58 -3.72
C LEU A 275 12.79 -9.95 -4.66
N ASN A 276 12.66 -8.63 -4.60
CA ASN A 276 11.78 -7.86 -5.48
C ASN A 276 12.57 -6.75 -6.18
N LEU A 277 12.28 -6.58 -7.46
CA LEU A 277 12.79 -5.49 -8.27
C LEU A 277 11.62 -4.83 -9.00
N MET A 278 11.56 -3.51 -8.96
CA MET A 278 10.61 -2.73 -9.74
C MET A 278 11.36 -1.63 -10.50
N GLN A 279 11.03 -1.51 -11.79
CA GLN A 279 11.48 -0.42 -12.63
C GLN A 279 10.28 0.18 -13.35
N LYS A 280 10.04 1.48 -13.15
CA LYS A 280 9.02 2.20 -13.91
C LYS A 280 9.66 3.39 -14.64
N ILE A 281 9.14 3.65 -15.83
CA ILE A 281 9.53 4.78 -16.67
C ILE A 281 8.24 5.51 -17.07
N ARG A 282 8.28 6.83 -16.98
CA ARG A 282 7.19 7.71 -17.40
C ARG A 282 7.69 8.70 -18.42
N PHE A 283 6.93 8.88 -19.49
CA PHE A 283 7.19 9.84 -20.54
C PHE A 283 5.95 10.70 -20.81
N LYS A 284 6.02 11.98 -20.49
CA LYS A 284 4.96 12.95 -20.71
C LYS A 284 5.42 14.04 -21.67
N PRO A 285 5.36 13.80 -23.01
CA PRO A 285 5.84 14.77 -24.00
C PRO A 285 4.99 16.05 -24.01
N THR A 286 3.69 15.95 -23.73
CA THR A 286 2.73 17.05 -23.70
C THR A 286 1.72 16.83 -22.59
N GLU A 287 0.85 17.85 -22.31
CA GLU A 287 -0.23 17.71 -21.32
C GLU A 287 -1.31 16.68 -21.73
N LYS A 288 -1.39 16.30 -22.99
CA LYS A 288 -2.38 15.36 -23.52
C LYS A 288 -1.89 13.91 -23.54
N TRP A 289 -0.57 13.68 -23.47
CA TRP A 289 0.01 12.35 -23.60
C TRP A 289 0.87 12.03 -22.37
N ASP A 290 0.58 10.94 -21.72
CA ASP A 290 1.30 10.41 -20.57
C ASP A 290 1.47 8.90 -20.75
N PHE A 291 2.69 8.45 -20.99
CA PHE A 291 3.04 7.05 -21.19
C PHE A 291 3.76 6.53 -19.97
N GLN A 292 3.36 5.37 -19.49
CA GLN A 292 4.03 4.70 -18.39
C GLN A 292 4.34 3.25 -18.77
N TYR A 293 5.55 2.83 -18.46
CA TYR A 293 5.98 1.45 -18.54
C TYR A 293 6.40 0.98 -17.16
N GLY A 294 5.97 -0.22 -16.75
CA GLY A 294 6.34 -0.82 -15.47
C GLY A 294 6.84 -2.26 -15.67
N PHE A 295 7.95 -2.56 -15.04
CA PHE A 295 8.50 -3.91 -14.94
C PHE A 295 8.56 -4.28 -13.45
N HIS A 296 8.01 -5.44 -13.10
CA HIS A 296 8.03 -5.99 -11.75
C HIS A 296 8.61 -7.40 -11.82
N PHE A 297 9.57 -7.66 -10.98
CA PHE A 297 10.15 -8.98 -10.79
C PHE A 297 10.08 -9.35 -9.31
N SER A 298 9.67 -10.57 -9.02
CA SER A 298 9.63 -11.13 -7.67
C SER A 298 10.08 -12.58 -7.72
N GLU A 299 11.02 -12.93 -6.87
CA GLU A 299 11.49 -14.29 -6.67
C GLU A 299 11.38 -14.63 -5.18
N THR A 300 10.73 -15.75 -4.88
CA THR A 300 10.56 -16.24 -3.51
C THR A 300 11.14 -17.65 -3.44
N SER A 301 11.98 -17.90 -2.45
CA SER A 301 12.52 -19.24 -2.20
C SER A 301 11.40 -20.22 -1.84
N THR A 302 11.70 -21.51 -1.91
CA THR A 302 10.80 -22.52 -1.37
C THR A 302 10.58 -22.27 0.12
N TYR A 303 9.34 -22.35 0.57
CA TYR A 303 8.97 -22.27 1.98
C TYR A 303 8.04 -23.41 2.35
N GLY A 304 8.22 -23.95 3.55
CA GLY A 304 7.42 -25.05 4.07
C GLY A 304 6.22 -24.58 4.90
N ARG A 305 5.38 -25.53 5.20
CA ARG A 305 4.27 -25.36 6.12
C ARG A 305 4.51 -26.20 7.35
N TYR A 306 4.68 -25.57 8.52
CA TYR A 306 4.90 -26.26 9.79
C TYR A 306 3.64 -26.98 10.32
N ASP A 307 2.46 -26.62 9.82
CA ASP A 307 1.16 -27.18 10.21
C ASP A 307 0.77 -28.43 9.40
N ARG A 308 1.59 -28.83 8.42
CA ARG A 308 1.40 -30.04 7.62
C ARG A 308 2.67 -30.89 7.63
N HIS A 309 2.48 -32.17 7.82
CA HIS A 309 3.49 -33.21 7.73
C HIS A 309 3.22 -34.10 6.51
#